data_15e9b2575afd4bfc0858a1d1cc05eac7
#
_entry.id   15e9b2575afd4bfc0858a1d1cc05eac7
#
_cell.length_a   1.000
_cell.length_b   1.000
_cell.length_c   1.000
_cell.angle_alpha   90.00
_cell.angle_beta   90.00
_cell.angle_gamma   90.00
#
_symmetry.space_group_name_H-M   'P 1'
#
loop_
_entity.id
_entity.type
_entity.pdbx_description
1 polymer ?
#
loop_
_entity_poly.entity_id
_entity_poly.type
_entity_poly.pdbx_seq_one_letter_code
_entity_poly.pdbx_strand_id
1 'polypeptide(L)'
;MKKMRKFAWIFMAAMTVAGFSACSNSEGEDLPTGGDGGEGGNPSTPSVVVKDTIYQFNNIEADYTPINELCPGWTHEIVSPADDDRTWQSKIFTNKTDNSVDKYIQATAHDSTDKNAGLAYDWWMISPALNVKDATKKIFSFYSEGSYWQASTKLEIYVLNEPKSTASSKEKLDVKIATSADGNFKWVASGDISLEGKGDIVYIGFHYVAEGGKSKSTTYCIDDFAFGRNQVEHFVEAGEEPDPTPEVDWTKAKTVAEALEIANGETFAVKGYVVGCIKNGPSKTSYKSFDEAKQAGDIEWAGAAEFTGYSQVFIADNAEETDGSKCLLVKLNDTDAAKSLRDAAKLEGHPERIGMTVYVNGLKKS
;
A
#
# COMPACT_ATOMS: atom_id res chain seq x y z
N MET A 1 -6.47 51.25 7.84
CA MET A 1 -7.06 50.47 8.94
C MET A 1 -7.98 49.41 8.33
N LYS A 2 -7.53 48.17 8.17
CA LYS A 2 -8.35 47.04 7.73
C LYS A 2 -8.42 46.03 8.89
N LYS A 3 -9.65 45.75 9.33
CA LYS A 3 -9.95 44.85 10.44
C LYS A 3 -9.62 43.43 10.09
N MET A 4 -8.72 42.78 10.83
CA MET A 4 -8.50 41.34 10.85
C MET A 4 -9.67 40.66 11.58
N ARG A 5 -10.37 39.75 10.89
CA ARG A 5 -11.35 38.86 11.49
C ARG A 5 -10.60 37.63 12.01
N LYS A 6 -10.63 37.44 13.32
CA LYS A 6 -10.18 36.21 13.98
C LYS A 6 -11.26 35.13 13.75
N PHE A 7 -10.94 34.02 13.11
CA PHE A 7 -11.76 32.82 13.14
C PHE A 7 -11.29 31.97 14.33
N ALA A 8 -12.20 31.78 15.28
CA ALA A 8 -12.02 30.82 16.36
C ALA A 8 -12.49 29.45 15.86
N TRP A 9 -11.63 28.47 15.87
CA TRP A 9 -11.99 27.06 15.66
C TRP A 9 -12.40 26.48 17.01
N ILE A 10 -13.66 26.08 17.09
CA ILE A 10 -14.20 25.32 18.23
C ILE A 10 -13.92 23.85 17.94
N PHE A 11 -13.05 23.22 18.69
CA PHE A 11 -12.91 21.78 18.75
C PHE A 11 -14.13 21.19 19.48
N MET A 12 -15.01 20.55 18.76
CA MET A 12 -16.07 19.72 19.33
C MET A 12 -15.53 18.30 19.40
N ALA A 13 -15.13 17.86 20.59
CA ALA A 13 -14.85 16.46 20.85
C ALA A 13 -16.18 15.70 20.87
N ALA A 14 -16.49 14.98 19.82
CA ALA A 14 -17.56 14.00 19.81
C ALA A 14 -16.99 12.67 20.30
N MET A 15 -17.38 12.24 21.50
CA MET A 15 -17.25 10.84 21.90
C MET A 15 -18.20 10.02 21.02
N THR A 16 -17.67 9.25 20.11
CA THR A 16 -18.43 8.22 19.39
C THR A 16 -18.29 6.90 20.11
N VAL A 17 -19.41 6.39 20.54
CA VAL A 17 -19.62 5.02 20.98
C VAL A 17 -19.26 4.11 19.81
N ALA A 18 -18.39 3.11 20.07
CA ALA A 18 -17.98 2.12 19.09
C ALA A 18 -19.20 1.32 18.58
N GLY A 19 -19.67 1.65 17.38
CA GLY A 19 -20.56 0.82 16.59
C GLY A 19 -19.74 0.12 15.53
N PHE A 20 -19.74 -1.21 15.57
CA PHE A 20 -19.10 -2.04 14.57
C PHE A 20 -19.73 -1.85 13.18
N SER A 21 -19.07 -1.11 12.31
CA SER A 21 -19.38 -1.06 10.88
C SER A 21 -18.08 -0.86 10.09
N ALA A 22 -17.27 -1.91 10.05
CA ALA A 22 -15.92 -1.84 9.50
C ALA A 22 -15.86 -1.91 7.96
N CYS A 23 -16.92 -2.30 7.25
CA CYS A 23 -16.84 -2.58 5.82
C CYS A 23 -18.02 -2.09 4.97
N SER A 24 -19.01 -1.39 5.51
CA SER A 24 -20.20 -0.99 4.74
C SER A 24 -20.46 0.51 4.85
N ASN A 25 -20.40 1.22 3.72
CA ASN A 25 -20.94 2.57 3.58
C ASN A 25 -22.41 2.48 3.13
N SER A 26 -23.33 2.13 4.04
CA SER A 26 -24.76 2.22 3.78
C SER A 26 -25.33 3.48 4.43
N GLU A 27 -25.82 4.42 3.63
CA GLU A 27 -26.73 5.42 4.12
C GLU A 27 -28.10 4.76 4.35
N GLY A 28 -28.48 4.63 5.61
CA GLY A 28 -29.85 4.46 6.03
C GLY A 28 -30.37 3.06 6.31
N GLU A 29 -30.80 2.93 7.52
CA GLU A 29 -31.78 2.05 8.15
C GLU A 29 -31.27 0.91 9.04
N ASP A 30 -31.82 0.92 10.22
CA ASP A 30 -31.56 0.14 11.43
C ASP A 30 -31.33 -1.36 11.22
N LEU A 31 -30.24 -1.87 11.80
CA LEU A 31 -30.02 -3.28 12.06
C LEU A 31 -31.00 -3.77 13.13
N PRO A 32 -31.73 -4.87 12.92
CA PRO A 32 -32.51 -5.50 13.99
C PRO A 32 -31.56 -6.11 15.01
N THR A 33 -31.64 -5.60 16.24
CA THR A 33 -31.00 -6.20 17.42
C THR A 33 -31.59 -7.58 17.68
N GLY A 34 -30.77 -8.63 17.49
CA GLY A 34 -31.14 -10.02 17.72
C GLY A 34 -31.42 -10.32 19.19
N GLY A 35 -32.59 -10.87 19.45
CA GLY A 35 -32.98 -11.47 20.72
C GLY A 35 -32.63 -12.95 20.77
N ASP A 36 -32.13 -13.30 21.89
CA ASP A 36 -32.11 -14.53 22.69
C ASP A 36 -32.62 -15.88 22.14
N GLY A 37 -31.84 -16.88 22.46
CA GLY A 37 -31.81 -18.30 22.41
C GLY A 37 -33.09 -19.14 22.13
N GLY A 38 -32.87 -20.22 21.38
CA GLY A 38 -33.81 -21.30 21.21
C GLY A 38 -33.24 -22.43 20.34
N GLU A 39 -32.90 -23.57 20.93
CA GLU A 39 -32.54 -24.82 20.26
C GLU A 39 -33.69 -25.37 19.41
N GLY A 40 -33.39 -25.70 18.13
CA GLY A 40 -34.32 -26.43 17.29
C GLY A 40 -33.90 -26.38 15.83
N GLY A 41 -33.31 -27.47 15.29
CA GLY A 41 -32.77 -27.56 13.93
C GLY A 41 -33.80 -27.24 12.84
N ASN A 42 -33.65 -26.06 12.27
CA ASN A 42 -34.19 -25.63 10.99
C ASN A 42 -33.02 -25.04 10.17
N PRO A 43 -33.02 -25.09 8.82
CA PRO A 43 -31.92 -24.56 8.06
C PRO A 43 -31.62 -23.12 8.51
N SER A 44 -30.42 -22.91 9.06
CA SER A 44 -30.01 -21.66 9.71
C SER A 44 -30.20 -20.50 8.77
N THR A 45 -31.09 -19.57 9.16
CA THR A 45 -31.19 -18.26 8.52
C THR A 45 -29.77 -17.64 8.52
N PRO A 46 -29.26 -17.16 7.40
CA PRO A 46 -27.94 -16.55 7.33
C PRO A 46 -27.83 -15.44 8.38
N SER A 47 -26.73 -15.40 9.12
CA SER A 47 -26.52 -14.46 10.23
C SER A 47 -26.49 -13.00 9.77
N VAL A 48 -26.16 -12.75 8.51
CA VAL A 48 -26.16 -11.42 7.88
C VAL A 48 -26.76 -11.52 6.49
N VAL A 49 -27.86 -10.78 6.28
CA VAL A 49 -28.53 -10.65 4.97
C VAL A 49 -28.45 -9.19 4.58
N VAL A 50 -27.89 -8.91 3.41
CA VAL A 50 -27.70 -7.55 2.93
C VAL A 50 -28.61 -7.22 1.75
N LYS A 51 -28.96 -5.94 1.66
CA LYS A 51 -29.73 -5.34 0.57
C LYS A 51 -29.07 -4.01 0.21
N ASP A 52 -28.83 -3.76 -1.08
CA ASP A 52 -28.31 -2.49 -1.60
C ASP A 52 -27.05 -2.00 -0.85
N THR A 53 -25.99 -2.74 -0.90
CA THR A 53 -24.75 -2.49 -0.14
C THR A 53 -23.55 -2.20 -1.04
N ILE A 54 -22.52 -1.60 -0.44
CA ILE A 54 -21.16 -1.47 -1.00
C ILE A 54 -20.15 -1.86 0.07
N TYR A 55 -19.14 -2.62 -0.32
CA TYR A 55 -17.96 -2.94 0.48
C TYR A 55 -16.74 -2.36 -0.24
N GLN A 56 -16.22 -1.25 0.28
CA GLN A 56 -15.04 -0.54 -0.24
C GLN A 56 -13.79 -0.78 0.62
N PHE A 57 -13.91 -1.56 1.67
CA PHE A 57 -12.82 -1.94 2.59
C PHE A 57 -12.01 -0.79 3.20
N ASN A 58 -12.49 0.46 3.11
CA ASN A 58 -11.80 1.67 3.57
C ASN A 58 -11.45 1.68 5.06
N ASN A 59 -12.15 0.88 5.87
CA ASN A 59 -11.94 0.77 7.31
C ASN A 59 -10.89 -0.29 7.70
N ILE A 60 -10.14 -0.82 6.74
CA ILE A 60 -9.00 -1.71 7.04
C ILE A 60 -7.93 -0.91 7.78
N GLU A 61 -7.51 -1.41 8.96
CA GLU A 61 -6.49 -0.78 9.81
C GLU A 61 -5.15 -1.53 9.79
N ALA A 62 -5.14 -2.78 9.34
CA ALA A 62 -3.94 -3.62 9.29
C ALA A 62 -3.90 -4.51 8.06
N ASP A 63 -2.69 -4.80 7.57
CA ASP A 63 -2.43 -5.82 6.56
C ASP A 63 -2.69 -7.24 7.11
N TYR A 64 -3.06 -8.14 6.22
CA TYR A 64 -3.14 -9.59 6.46
C TYR A 64 -4.18 -10.04 7.49
N THR A 65 -5.22 -9.25 7.72
CA THR A 65 -6.38 -9.65 8.51
C THR A 65 -7.36 -10.43 7.61
N PRO A 66 -7.79 -11.65 7.98
CA PRO A 66 -8.75 -12.42 7.20
C PRO A 66 -10.09 -11.70 7.02
N ILE A 67 -10.73 -11.86 5.85
CA ILE A 67 -11.96 -11.14 5.48
C ILE A 67 -13.11 -11.36 6.48
N ASN A 68 -13.25 -12.53 7.03
CA ASN A 68 -14.29 -12.87 8.02
C ASN A 68 -14.13 -12.15 9.36
N GLU A 69 -12.92 -11.67 9.67
CA GLU A 69 -12.64 -10.86 10.86
C GLU A 69 -12.87 -9.37 10.61
N LEU A 70 -12.80 -8.95 9.32
CA LEU A 70 -12.95 -7.55 8.91
C LEU A 70 -14.41 -7.17 8.68
N CYS A 71 -15.15 -8.04 7.99
CA CYS A 71 -16.44 -7.70 7.44
C CYS A 71 -17.52 -8.69 7.88
N PRO A 72 -18.50 -8.28 8.71
CA PRO A 72 -19.58 -9.16 9.14
C PRO A 72 -20.31 -9.84 7.98
N GLY A 73 -20.48 -11.16 8.08
CA GLY A 73 -21.18 -11.96 7.09
C GLY A 73 -20.33 -12.45 5.93
N TRP A 74 -19.17 -11.85 5.67
CA TRP A 74 -18.20 -12.45 4.78
C TRP A 74 -17.57 -13.68 5.43
N THR A 75 -17.28 -14.70 4.63
CA THR A 75 -16.63 -15.92 5.07
C THR A 75 -15.45 -16.24 4.15
N HIS A 76 -14.53 -17.07 4.64
CA HIS A 76 -13.53 -17.69 3.80
C HIS A 76 -13.47 -19.20 4.08
N GLU A 77 -13.04 -19.95 3.08
CA GLU A 77 -12.72 -21.38 3.24
C GLU A 77 -11.34 -21.65 2.64
N ILE A 78 -10.53 -22.39 3.39
CA ILE A 78 -9.26 -22.95 2.95
C ILE A 78 -9.49 -24.42 2.63
N VAL A 79 -9.70 -24.75 1.36
CA VAL A 79 -9.89 -26.14 0.92
C VAL A 79 -8.54 -26.84 0.86
N SER A 80 -7.50 -26.14 0.42
CA SER A 80 -6.12 -26.63 0.34
C SER A 80 -5.14 -25.44 0.39
N PRO A 81 -3.95 -25.63 1.01
CA PRO A 81 -3.59 -26.68 1.95
C PRO A 81 -4.24 -26.43 3.33
N ALA A 82 -4.67 -27.49 4.01
CA ALA A 82 -5.42 -27.37 5.25
C ALA A 82 -4.64 -26.78 6.43
N ASP A 83 -3.32 -26.88 6.40
CA ASP A 83 -2.43 -26.40 7.48
C ASP A 83 -1.87 -24.99 7.20
N ASP A 84 -2.30 -24.31 6.14
CA ASP A 84 -1.88 -22.95 5.83
C ASP A 84 -2.94 -21.97 6.37
N ASP A 85 -2.50 -21.00 7.17
CA ASP A 85 -3.35 -19.96 7.76
C ASP A 85 -3.58 -18.77 6.80
N ARG A 86 -2.91 -18.74 5.65
CA ARG A 86 -3.14 -17.74 4.61
C ARG A 86 -4.48 -17.98 3.92
N THR A 87 -5.11 -16.89 3.54
CA THR A 87 -6.43 -16.88 2.89
C THR A 87 -6.64 -15.55 2.18
N TRP A 88 -7.87 -15.24 1.82
CA TRP A 88 -8.30 -13.91 1.42
C TRP A 88 -8.19 -12.95 2.62
N GLN A 89 -7.34 -11.95 2.51
CA GLN A 89 -6.96 -11.08 3.61
C GLN A 89 -6.77 -9.63 3.15
N SER A 90 -6.83 -8.72 4.10
CA SER A 90 -6.65 -7.29 3.86
C SER A 90 -5.27 -6.94 3.34
N LYS A 91 -5.24 -5.84 2.58
CA LYS A 91 -4.03 -5.16 2.17
C LYS A 91 -4.24 -3.66 2.17
N ILE A 92 -3.24 -2.92 2.66
CA ILE A 92 -3.14 -1.48 2.59
C ILE A 92 -1.96 -1.16 1.67
N PHE A 93 -2.21 -0.43 0.61
CA PHE A 93 -1.18 0.02 -0.31
C PHE A 93 -1.11 1.55 -0.28
N THR A 94 0.05 2.08 0.05
CA THR A 94 0.32 3.52 -0.03
C THR A 94 1.15 3.82 -1.27
N ASN A 95 0.61 4.61 -2.16
CA ASN A 95 1.31 5.10 -3.33
C ASN A 95 2.36 6.13 -2.92
N LYS A 96 3.62 5.86 -3.21
CA LYS A 96 4.74 6.72 -2.81
C LYS A 96 4.82 8.04 -3.59
N THR A 97 4.06 8.18 -4.67
CA THR A 97 4.10 9.37 -5.53
C THR A 97 3.19 10.49 -5.02
N ASP A 98 2.00 10.11 -4.53
CA ASP A 98 0.96 11.05 -4.12
C ASP A 98 0.40 10.75 -2.71
N ASN A 99 0.99 9.80 -2.00
CA ASN A 99 0.55 9.29 -0.69
C ASN A 99 -0.90 8.79 -0.63
N SER A 100 -1.53 8.58 -1.77
CA SER A 100 -2.85 7.97 -1.80
C SER A 100 -2.82 6.57 -1.19
N VAL A 101 -3.89 6.19 -0.53
CA VAL A 101 -4.01 4.91 0.16
C VAL A 101 -5.15 4.11 -0.46
N ASP A 102 -4.83 2.92 -0.90
CA ASP A 102 -5.75 1.94 -1.44
C ASP A 102 -5.86 0.75 -0.49
N LYS A 103 -7.07 0.33 -0.15
CA LYS A 103 -7.37 -0.70 0.84
C LYS A 103 -8.28 -1.75 0.24
N TYR A 104 -7.83 -2.96 0.15
CA TYR A 104 -8.52 -4.02 -0.57
C TYR A 104 -8.32 -5.39 0.07
N ILE A 105 -8.99 -6.41 -0.45
CA ILE A 105 -8.80 -7.81 -0.08
C ILE A 105 -7.98 -8.52 -1.14
N GLN A 106 -6.95 -9.25 -0.73
CA GLN A 106 -6.07 -9.98 -1.65
C GLN A 106 -5.98 -11.47 -1.33
N ALA A 107 -5.69 -12.25 -2.37
CA ALA A 107 -5.25 -13.64 -2.27
C ALA A 107 -3.91 -13.81 -3.03
N THR A 108 -2.93 -14.42 -2.36
CA THR A 108 -1.64 -14.76 -2.98
C THR A 108 -1.01 -15.99 -2.36
N ALA A 109 -0.66 -16.96 -3.18
CA ALA A 109 0.10 -18.15 -2.76
C ALA A 109 1.62 -17.94 -2.84
N HIS A 110 2.07 -16.70 -3.14
CA HIS A 110 3.49 -16.37 -3.20
C HIS A 110 4.16 -16.51 -1.84
N ASP A 111 5.32 -17.14 -1.81
CA ASP A 111 6.21 -17.17 -0.65
C ASP A 111 7.65 -16.86 -1.11
N SER A 112 8.21 -15.75 -0.63
CA SER A 112 9.55 -15.30 -0.98
C SER A 112 10.65 -16.27 -0.55
N THR A 113 10.36 -17.12 0.45
CA THR A 113 11.27 -18.14 0.98
C THR A 113 11.10 -19.52 0.34
N ASP A 114 10.11 -19.67 -0.54
CA ASP A 114 9.78 -20.89 -1.29
C ASP A 114 9.40 -22.09 -0.40
N LYS A 115 9.03 -21.85 0.86
CA LYS A 115 8.66 -22.92 1.81
C LYS A 115 7.41 -23.69 1.42
N ASN A 116 6.53 -23.05 0.65
CA ASN A 116 5.29 -23.62 0.18
C ASN A 116 5.36 -24.11 -1.28
N ALA A 117 6.56 -24.29 -1.83
CA ALA A 117 6.75 -24.73 -3.21
C ALA A 117 6.05 -26.07 -3.46
N GLY A 118 5.27 -26.15 -4.55
CA GLY A 118 4.55 -27.34 -4.95
C GLY A 118 3.26 -27.61 -4.18
N LEU A 119 2.88 -26.78 -3.21
CA LEU A 119 1.56 -26.88 -2.60
C LEU A 119 0.48 -26.36 -3.56
N ALA A 120 -0.68 -27.02 -3.57
CA ALA A 120 -1.85 -26.55 -4.31
C ALA A 120 -2.73 -25.72 -3.39
N TYR A 121 -3.04 -24.52 -3.83
CA TYR A 121 -3.90 -23.59 -3.12
C TYR A 121 -5.29 -23.56 -3.74
N ASP A 122 -6.32 -23.68 -2.89
CA ASP A 122 -7.74 -23.60 -3.22
C ASP A 122 -8.45 -22.86 -2.09
N TRP A 123 -8.71 -21.56 -2.32
CA TRP A 123 -9.28 -20.66 -1.34
C TRP A 123 -10.55 -20.00 -1.86
N TRP A 124 -11.51 -19.87 -0.99
CA TRP A 124 -12.75 -19.19 -1.28
C TRP A 124 -12.95 -17.97 -0.35
N MET A 125 -13.36 -16.87 -0.93
CA MET A 125 -13.97 -15.74 -0.23
C MET A 125 -15.42 -15.69 -0.66
N ILE A 126 -16.35 -15.65 0.31
CA ILE A 126 -17.78 -15.75 0.02
C ILE A 126 -18.50 -14.57 0.70
N SER A 127 -19.33 -13.88 -0.08
CA SER A 127 -20.09 -12.72 0.37
C SER A 127 -21.11 -13.07 1.45
N PRO A 128 -21.63 -12.09 2.20
CA PRO A 128 -22.88 -12.24 2.95
C PRO A 128 -24.03 -12.72 2.06
N ALA A 129 -25.12 -13.14 2.68
CA ALA A 129 -26.35 -13.46 1.96
C ALA A 129 -26.89 -12.20 1.26
N LEU A 130 -27.05 -12.26 -0.05
CA LEU A 130 -27.57 -11.17 -0.87
C LEU A 130 -29.09 -11.38 -1.08
N ASN A 131 -29.90 -10.45 -0.60
CA ASN A 131 -31.35 -10.48 -0.79
C ASN A 131 -31.71 -9.96 -2.18
N VAL A 132 -31.61 -10.80 -3.19
CA VAL A 132 -31.90 -10.48 -4.59
C VAL A 132 -33.38 -10.17 -4.80
N LYS A 133 -34.27 -10.82 -4.02
CA LYS A 133 -35.72 -10.63 -4.11
C LYS A 133 -36.11 -9.16 -3.89
N ASP A 134 -35.55 -8.56 -2.84
CA ASP A 134 -35.91 -7.23 -2.38
C ASP A 134 -34.90 -6.14 -2.78
N ALA A 135 -33.82 -6.50 -3.50
CA ALA A 135 -32.84 -5.55 -3.98
C ALA A 135 -33.43 -4.52 -4.95
N THR A 136 -32.95 -3.29 -4.89
CA THR A 136 -33.36 -2.21 -5.80
C THR A 136 -33.02 -2.57 -7.25
N LYS A 137 -31.85 -3.21 -7.45
CA LYS A 137 -31.44 -3.82 -8.72
C LYS A 137 -30.89 -5.21 -8.46
N LYS A 138 -31.28 -6.16 -9.28
CA LYS A 138 -30.78 -7.54 -9.17
C LYS A 138 -29.45 -7.71 -9.87
N ILE A 139 -28.47 -6.94 -9.43
CA ILE A 139 -27.12 -6.91 -9.98
C ILE A 139 -26.10 -6.79 -8.86
N PHE A 140 -24.88 -7.23 -9.16
CA PHE A 140 -23.68 -6.93 -8.37
C PHE A 140 -22.52 -6.52 -9.27
N SER A 141 -21.51 -5.93 -8.71
CA SER A 141 -20.28 -5.57 -9.40
C SER A 141 -19.10 -5.54 -8.41
N PHE A 142 -17.90 -5.51 -8.93
CA PHE A 142 -16.67 -5.38 -8.15
C PHE A 142 -15.54 -4.87 -9.05
N TYR A 143 -14.43 -4.50 -8.43
CA TYR A 143 -13.17 -4.33 -9.12
C TYR A 143 -12.24 -5.50 -8.79
N SER A 144 -11.45 -5.91 -9.78
CA SER A 144 -10.37 -6.86 -9.61
C SER A 144 -9.06 -6.28 -10.12
N GLU A 145 -7.98 -6.62 -9.45
CA GLU A 145 -6.61 -6.32 -9.88
C GLU A 145 -5.81 -7.63 -9.89
N GLY A 146 -4.81 -7.70 -10.75
CA GLY A 146 -3.88 -8.81 -10.76
C GLY A 146 -2.43 -8.35 -10.93
N SER A 147 -1.50 -9.11 -10.35
CA SER A 147 -0.08 -8.87 -10.51
C SER A 147 0.75 -10.14 -10.46
N TYR A 148 1.96 -10.09 -11.05
CA TYR A 148 2.88 -11.25 -11.12
C TYR A 148 2.28 -12.45 -11.85
N TRP A 149 1.67 -12.21 -12.99
CA TRP A 149 0.84 -13.15 -13.75
C TRP A 149 1.46 -14.53 -13.97
N GLN A 150 0.71 -15.56 -13.58
CA GLN A 150 1.04 -16.97 -13.75
C GLN A 150 -0.16 -17.70 -14.37
N ALA A 151 0.08 -18.44 -15.45
CA ALA A 151 -1.00 -19.13 -16.19
C ALA A 151 -1.70 -20.23 -15.37
N SER A 152 -1.05 -20.77 -14.35
CA SER A 152 -1.61 -21.77 -13.42
C SER A 152 -2.59 -21.18 -12.42
N THR A 153 -2.51 -19.86 -12.14
CA THR A 153 -3.40 -19.20 -11.19
C THR A 153 -4.73 -18.84 -11.85
N LYS A 154 -5.82 -19.09 -11.13
CA LYS A 154 -7.18 -18.75 -11.56
C LYS A 154 -7.91 -17.98 -10.49
N LEU A 155 -8.66 -16.99 -10.92
CA LEU A 155 -9.76 -16.38 -10.17
C LEU A 155 -11.05 -16.72 -10.89
N GLU A 156 -11.98 -17.36 -10.19
CA GLU A 156 -13.28 -17.74 -10.73
C GLU A 156 -14.39 -17.20 -9.84
N ILE A 157 -15.46 -16.70 -10.44
CA ILE A 157 -16.58 -16.08 -9.74
C ILE A 157 -17.80 -17.00 -9.84
N TYR A 158 -18.46 -17.21 -8.70
CA TYR A 158 -19.61 -18.12 -8.62
C TYR A 158 -20.81 -17.46 -7.95
N VAL A 159 -22.01 -17.85 -8.37
CA VAL A 159 -23.23 -17.72 -7.57
C VAL A 159 -23.45 -19.03 -6.83
N LEU A 160 -23.70 -18.94 -5.52
CA LEU A 160 -23.89 -20.06 -4.60
C LEU A 160 -25.25 -19.91 -3.91
N ASN A 161 -25.89 -21.05 -3.56
CA ASN A 161 -27.10 -21.04 -2.72
C ASN A 161 -26.80 -21.21 -1.23
N GLU A 162 -25.54 -21.46 -0.87
CA GLU A 162 -25.07 -21.64 0.50
C GLU A 162 -23.67 -21.00 0.63
N PRO A 163 -23.28 -20.48 1.81
CA PRO A 163 -21.99 -19.81 2.00
C PRO A 163 -20.84 -20.81 2.20
N LYS A 164 -20.65 -21.72 1.24
CA LYS A 164 -19.59 -22.74 1.28
C LYS A 164 -19.17 -23.20 -0.11
N SER A 165 -17.93 -23.64 -0.25
CA SER A 165 -17.36 -24.17 -1.50
C SER A 165 -18.10 -25.40 -2.01
N THR A 166 -18.72 -26.18 -1.10
CA THR A 166 -19.50 -27.38 -1.35
C THR A 166 -21.00 -27.13 -1.48
N ALA A 167 -21.41 -25.89 -1.78
CA ALA A 167 -22.81 -25.51 -1.99
C ALA A 167 -23.51 -26.47 -2.96
N SER A 168 -24.75 -26.84 -2.65
CA SER A 168 -25.54 -27.79 -3.44
C SER A 168 -25.93 -27.24 -4.81
N SER A 169 -25.99 -25.92 -4.94
CA SER A 169 -26.09 -25.20 -6.23
C SER A 169 -24.94 -24.21 -6.34
N LYS A 170 -24.10 -24.41 -7.34
CA LYS A 170 -22.91 -23.59 -7.63
C LYS A 170 -22.81 -23.35 -9.13
N GLU A 171 -22.94 -22.11 -9.54
CA GLU A 171 -22.86 -21.70 -10.94
C GLU A 171 -21.68 -20.77 -11.15
N LYS A 172 -20.73 -21.16 -12.02
CA LYS A 172 -19.65 -20.26 -12.43
C LYS A 172 -20.19 -19.19 -13.37
N LEU A 173 -19.83 -17.94 -13.09
CA LEU A 173 -20.18 -16.80 -13.93
C LEU A 173 -19.06 -16.49 -14.93
N ASP A 174 -19.47 -16.16 -16.15
CA ASP A 174 -18.58 -15.57 -17.14
C ASP A 174 -18.60 -14.04 -16.98
N VAL A 175 -17.63 -13.52 -16.23
CA VAL A 175 -17.54 -12.12 -15.85
C VAL A 175 -16.17 -11.55 -16.19
N LYS A 176 -16.11 -10.26 -16.44
CA LYS A 176 -14.85 -9.57 -16.66
C LYS A 176 -14.07 -9.46 -15.36
N ILE A 177 -12.84 -9.96 -15.38
CA ILE A 177 -11.85 -9.81 -14.29
C ILE A 177 -10.53 -9.33 -14.89
N ALA A 178 -9.63 -8.83 -14.04
CA ALA A 178 -8.28 -8.46 -14.44
C ALA A 178 -7.52 -9.65 -15.03
N THR A 179 -6.77 -9.41 -16.09
CA THR A 179 -5.97 -10.40 -16.82
C THR A 179 -4.55 -9.88 -17.09
N SER A 180 -3.65 -10.74 -17.55
CA SER A 180 -2.30 -10.32 -17.94
C SER A 180 -2.27 -9.26 -19.05
N ALA A 181 -3.33 -9.18 -19.87
CA ALA A 181 -3.46 -8.18 -20.94
C ALA A 181 -3.69 -6.76 -20.38
N ASP A 182 -4.26 -6.63 -19.18
CA ASP A 182 -4.48 -5.36 -18.51
C ASP A 182 -3.19 -4.83 -17.86
N GLY A 183 -2.18 -5.70 -17.67
CA GLY A 183 -0.91 -5.38 -17.00
C GLY A 183 -0.95 -5.70 -15.50
N ASN A 184 0.15 -5.37 -14.78
CA ASN A 184 0.22 -5.51 -13.33
C ASN A 184 -0.36 -4.26 -12.64
N PHE A 185 -0.98 -4.45 -11.48
CA PHE A 185 -1.44 -3.34 -10.64
C PHE A 185 -2.43 -2.42 -11.35
N LYS A 186 -3.38 -3.01 -12.06
CA LYS A 186 -4.44 -2.28 -12.77
C LYS A 186 -5.80 -2.79 -12.34
N TRP A 187 -6.57 -1.91 -11.75
CA TRP A 187 -7.95 -2.17 -11.41
C TRP A 187 -8.83 -2.28 -12.65
N VAL A 188 -9.60 -3.34 -12.72
CA VAL A 188 -10.51 -3.65 -13.83
C VAL A 188 -11.92 -3.81 -13.28
N ALA A 189 -12.81 -2.96 -13.75
CA ALA A 189 -14.23 -3.01 -13.43
C ALA A 189 -14.88 -4.26 -14.04
N SER A 190 -15.65 -5.02 -13.24
CA SER A 190 -16.43 -6.16 -13.73
C SER A 190 -17.59 -5.74 -14.65
N GLY A 191 -18.11 -4.52 -14.48
CA GLY A 191 -19.40 -4.10 -14.97
C GLY A 191 -20.54 -4.66 -14.10
N ASP A 192 -21.76 -4.24 -14.38
CA ASP A 192 -22.96 -4.73 -13.71
C ASP A 192 -23.25 -6.18 -14.12
N ILE A 193 -23.30 -7.10 -13.17
CA ILE A 193 -23.51 -8.55 -13.37
C ILE A 193 -24.92 -8.90 -12.89
N SER A 194 -25.74 -9.50 -13.77
CA SER A 194 -27.13 -9.83 -13.45
C SER A 194 -27.25 -11.04 -12.53
N LEU A 195 -28.11 -10.92 -11.53
CA LEU A 195 -28.57 -11.99 -10.64
C LEU A 195 -30.04 -12.40 -10.92
N GLU A 196 -30.62 -11.92 -12.02
CA GLU A 196 -31.97 -12.32 -12.40
C GLU A 196 -32.06 -13.84 -12.59
N GLY A 197 -33.05 -14.46 -11.92
CA GLY A 197 -33.27 -15.90 -11.98
C GLY A 197 -32.27 -16.76 -11.17
N LYS A 198 -31.35 -16.16 -10.41
CA LYS A 198 -30.35 -16.92 -9.63
C LYS A 198 -30.86 -17.37 -8.25
N GLY A 199 -31.99 -16.83 -7.79
CA GLY A 199 -32.63 -17.15 -6.51
C GLY A 199 -33.03 -15.89 -5.74
N ASP A 200 -33.81 -16.08 -4.67
CA ASP A 200 -34.25 -14.98 -3.79
C ASP A 200 -33.11 -14.51 -2.87
N ILE A 201 -32.34 -15.46 -2.36
CA ILE A 201 -31.11 -15.25 -1.57
C ILE A 201 -29.98 -16.01 -2.25
N VAL A 202 -28.86 -15.33 -2.49
CA VAL A 202 -27.67 -15.95 -3.08
C VAL A 202 -26.40 -15.45 -2.39
N TYR A 203 -25.28 -16.07 -2.69
CA TYR A 203 -23.96 -15.66 -2.26
C TYR A 203 -23.03 -15.58 -3.47
N ILE A 204 -22.06 -14.67 -3.43
CA ILE A 204 -21.01 -14.58 -4.46
C ILE A 204 -19.73 -15.18 -3.90
N GLY A 205 -19.22 -16.19 -4.58
CA GLY A 205 -17.96 -16.84 -4.26
C GLY A 205 -16.83 -16.35 -5.17
N PHE A 206 -15.73 -15.92 -4.59
CA PHE A 206 -14.46 -15.60 -5.25
C PHE A 206 -13.52 -16.78 -4.99
N HIS A 207 -13.28 -17.59 -6.00
CA HIS A 207 -12.50 -18.81 -5.92
C HIS A 207 -11.11 -18.59 -6.49
N TYR A 208 -10.10 -18.67 -5.63
CA TYR A 208 -8.70 -18.54 -5.98
C TYR A 208 -8.03 -19.90 -5.99
N VAL A 209 -7.41 -20.26 -7.13
CA VAL A 209 -6.64 -21.49 -7.29
C VAL A 209 -5.25 -21.16 -7.78
N ALA A 210 -4.23 -21.67 -7.10
CA ALA A 210 -2.84 -21.38 -7.45
C ALA A 210 -1.87 -22.50 -7.06
N GLU A 211 -0.66 -22.44 -7.59
CA GLU A 211 0.50 -23.19 -7.10
C GLU A 211 1.31 -22.31 -6.14
N GLY A 212 1.73 -22.87 -5.01
CA GLY A 212 2.60 -22.23 -4.04
C GLY A 212 4.04 -22.13 -4.51
N GLY A 213 4.77 -21.16 -3.98
CA GLY A 213 6.19 -20.98 -4.21
C GLY A 213 6.54 -19.57 -4.67
N LYS A 214 7.85 -19.34 -4.76
CA LYS A 214 8.38 -18.06 -5.21
C LYS A 214 8.06 -17.85 -6.69
N SER A 215 7.35 -16.77 -7.00
CA SER A 215 6.96 -16.41 -8.37
C SER A 215 6.17 -17.50 -9.09
N LYS A 216 5.31 -18.26 -8.37
CA LYS A 216 4.48 -19.34 -8.90
C LYS A 216 2.99 -18.99 -8.97
N SER A 217 2.59 -17.87 -8.37
CA SER A 217 1.19 -17.46 -8.35
C SER A 217 0.99 -15.99 -8.72
N THR A 218 -0.13 -15.72 -9.38
CA THR A 218 -0.67 -14.36 -9.51
C THR A 218 -1.24 -13.94 -8.16
N THR A 219 -0.99 -12.73 -7.74
CA THR A 219 -1.75 -12.08 -6.67
C THR A 219 -3.02 -11.50 -7.29
N TYR A 220 -4.18 -11.83 -6.76
CA TYR A 220 -5.45 -11.20 -7.11
C TYR A 220 -5.95 -10.34 -5.96
N CYS A 221 -6.48 -9.16 -6.30
CA CYS A 221 -7.09 -8.23 -5.37
C CYS A 221 -8.54 -7.99 -5.78
N ILE A 222 -9.42 -7.77 -4.78
CA ILE A 222 -10.85 -7.46 -4.97
C ILE A 222 -11.19 -6.23 -4.14
N ASP A 223 -11.92 -5.30 -4.74
CA ASP A 223 -12.42 -4.10 -4.08
C ASP A 223 -13.77 -3.66 -4.63
N ASP A 224 -14.37 -2.64 -3.97
CA ASP A 224 -15.62 -1.98 -4.36
C ASP A 224 -16.74 -2.96 -4.73
N PHE A 225 -16.91 -4.01 -3.91
CA PHE A 225 -18.03 -4.93 -4.14
C PHE A 225 -19.35 -4.22 -3.86
N ALA A 226 -20.16 -4.04 -4.90
CA ALA A 226 -21.48 -3.42 -4.83
C ALA A 226 -22.56 -4.44 -5.16
N PHE A 227 -23.68 -4.38 -4.42
CA PHE A 227 -24.87 -5.18 -4.66
C PHE A 227 -26.13 -4.32 -4.59
N GLY A 228 -27.08 -4.61 -5.44
CA GLY A 228 -28.38 -3.91 -5.47
C GLY A 228 -28.35 -2.56 -6.19
N ARG A 229 -27.22 -2.18 -6.73
CA ARG A 229 -26.93 -0.90 -7.40
C ARG A 229 -25.92 -1.05 -8.53
N ASN A 230 -25.81 -0.04 -9.39
CA ASN A 230 -24.81 -0.01 -10.44
C ASN A 230 -23.42 0.01 -9.86
N GLN A 231 -22.45 -0.41 -10.67
CA GLN A 231 -21.05 -0.31 -10.35
C GLN A 231 -20.67 1.12 -9.96
N VAL A 232 -19.96 1.23 -8.86
CA VAL A 232 -19.37 2.50 -8.38
C VAL A 232 -18.01 2.72 -9.05
N GLU A 233 -17.47 3.93 -8.93
CA GLU A 233 -16.08 4.19 -9.28
C GLU A 233 -15.15 3.56 -8.23
N HIS A 234 -13.98 3.12 -8.67
CA HIS A 234 -12.98 2.60 -7.75
C HIS A 234 -12.52 3.71 -6.79
N PHE A 235 -12.60 3.42 -5.51
CA PHE A 235 -12.26 4.37 -4.46
C PHE A 235 -10.82 4.18 -4.01
N VAL A 236 -10.08 5.28 -4.03
CA VAL A 236 -8.75 5.38 -3.44
C VAL A 236 -8.77 6.57 -2.49
N GLU A 237 -8.39 6.37 -1.25
CA GLU A 237 -8.29 7.44 -0.27
C GLU A 237 -7.23 8.44 -0.73
N ALA A 238 -7.61 9.70 -0.91
CA ALA A 238 -6.67 10.75 -1.30
C ALA A 238 -5.54 10.80 -0.26
N GLY A 239 -4.31 10.80 -0.72
CA GLY A 239 -3.16 11.02 0.17
C GLY A 239 -3.33 12.34 0.90
N GLU A 240 -3.01 12.36 2.18
CA GLU A 240 -2.80 13.65 2.83
C GLU A 240 -1.73 14.38 2.03
N GLU A 241 -2.03 15.60 1.59
CA GLU A 241 -0.95 16.45 1.08
C GLU A 241 0.16 16.43 2.12
N PRO A 242 1.41 16.10 1.74
CA PRO A 242 2.50 16.10 2.69
C PRO A 242 2.45 17.44 3.39
N ASP A 243 2.31 17.40 4.71
CA ASP A 243 2.29 18.61 5.57
C ASP A 243 3.37 19.54 5.00
N PRO A 244 3.02 20.74 4.52
CA PRO A 244 3.95 21.53 3.71
C PRO A 244 5.27 21.55 4.43
N THR A 245 6.27 20.90 3.83
CA THR A 245 7.61 20.78 4.44
C THR A 245 7.93 22.17 4.95
N PRO A 246 8.11 22.40 6.27
CA PRO A 246 8.25 23.74 6.80
C PRO A 246 9.27 24.48 5.96
N GLU A 247 8.87 25.59 5.37
CA GLU A 247 9.70 26.33 4.41
C GLU A 247 11.05 26.59 5.08
N VAL A 248 12.08 25.94 4.53
CA VAL A 248 13.42 26.00 5.15
C VAL A 248 13.94 27.42 4.95
N ASP A 249 14.10 28.14 6.06
CA ASP A 249 14.75 29.45 6.01
C ASP A 249 16.26 29.29 5.74
N TRP A 250 16.60 29.24 4.48
CA TRP A 250 17.97 29.05 4.01
C TRP A 250 18.92 30.17 4.46
N THR A 251 18.39 31.30 4.91
CA THR A 251 19.23 32.37 5.48
C THR A 251 19.82 32.00 6.84
N LYS A 252 19.22 31.01 7.49
CA LYS A 252 19.67 30.42 8.77
C LYS A 252 20.41 29.09 8.58
N ALA A 253 20.72 28.71 7.35
CA ALA A 253 21.51 27.52 7.11
C ALA A 253 22.86 27.61 7.84
N LYS A 254 23.19 26.57 8.57
CA LYS A 254 24.44 26.43 9.31
C LYS A 254 25.62 26.27 8.33
N THR A 255 26.80 26.63 8.80
CA THR A 255 28.05 26.18 8.16
C THR A 255 28.26 24.69 8.36
N VAL A 256 29.17 24.09 7.59
CA VAL A 256 29.52 22.66 7.77
C VAL A 256 30.18 22.45 9.15
N ALA A 257 31.02 23.36 9.58
CA ALA A 257 31.63 23.30 10.92
C ALA A 257 30.57 23.27 12.04
N GLU A 258 29.58 24.16 11.99
CA GLU A 258 28.47 24.19 12.95
C GLU A 258 27.61 22.91 12.87
N ALA A 259 27.42 22.35 11.67
CA ALA A 259 26.66 21.14 11.47
C ALA A 259 27.36 19.88 12.02
N LEU A 260 28.68 19.88 12.02
CA LEU A 260 29.47 18.78 12.63
C LEU A 260 29.31 18.70 14.15
N GLU A 261 28.98 19.80 14.83
CA GLU A 261 28.76 19.85 16.28
C GLU A 261 27.31 19.48 16.71
N ILE A 262 26.38 19.36 15.75
CA ILE A 262 24.99 18.99 16.03
C ILE A 262 24.87 17.56 16.53
N ALA A 263 23.97 17.30 17.48
CA ALA A 263 23.73 15.96 17.98
C ALA A 263 23.04 15.05 16.93
N ASN A 264 23.32 13.75 17.01
CA ASN A 264 22.64 12.76 16.18
C ASN A 264 21.14 12.74 16.49
N GLY A 265 20.32 12.64 15.45
CA GLY A 265 18.85 12.68 15.56
C GLY A 265 18.22 14.06 15.38
N GLU A 266 19.02 15.12 15.25
CA GLU A 266 18.50 16.46 14.98
C GLU A 266 18.44 16.75 13.47
N THR A 267 17.39 17.48 13.07
CA THR A 267 17.21 17.98 11.70
C THR A 267 17.72 19.41 11.60
N PHE A 268 18.49 19.72 10.55
CA PHE A 268 19.07 21.03 10.34
C PHE A 268 19.26 21.31 8.84
N ALA A 269 19.31 22.61 8.53
CA ALA A 269 19.74 23.09 7.21
C ALA A 269 21.23 23.45 7.25
N VAL A 270 21.99 23.08 6.24
CA VAL A 270 23.42 23.37 6.09
C VAL A 270 23.71 23.88 4.69
N LYS A 271 24.64 24.81 4.58
CA LYS A 271 25.22 25.30 3.33
C LYS A 271 26.67 24.84 3.27
N GLY A 272 27.12 24.35 2.11
CA GLY A 272 28.52 23.98 1.90
C GLY A 272 28.87 23.87 0.43
N TYR A 273 30.13 23.64 0.15
CA TYR A 273 30.64 23.38 -1.19
C TYR A 273 30.82 21.88 -1.40
N VAL A 274 30.44 21.34 -2.55
CA VAL A 274 30.73 19.95 -2.93
C VAL A 274 32.23 19.81 -3.15
N VAL A 275 32.89 18.95 -2.37
CA VAL A 275 34.36 18.80 -2.39
C VAL A 275 34.84 17.41 -2.80
N GLY A 276 33.92 16.43 -2.83
CA GLY A 276 34.25 15.06 -3.21
C GLY A 276 33.07 14.11 -3.07
N CYS A 277 33.29 12.84 -3.35
CA CYS A 277 32.26 11.81 -3.23
C CYS A 277 32.87 10.48 -2.78
N ILE A 278 32.00 9.55 -2.39
CA ILE A 278 32.34 8.14 -2.23
C ILE A 278 32.14 7.45 -3.57
N LYS A 279 33.17 6.69 -4.01
CA LYS A 279 33.11 5.87 -5.22
C LYS A 279 31.90 4.97 -5.25
N ASN A 280 31.34 4.81 -6.43
CA ASN A 280 30.32 3.81 -6.67
C ASN A 280 31.00 2.47 -6.99
N GLY A 281 31.36 1.71 -5.97
CA GLY A 281 31.98 0.39 -6.15
C GLY A 281 31.00 -0.64 -6.74
N PRO A 282 31.50 -1.75 -7.29
CA PRO A 282 30.68 -2.80 -7.90
C PRO A 282 29.69 -3.46 -6.94
N SER A 283 29.89 -3.32 -5.63
CA SER A 283 29.02 -3.84 -4.58
C SER A 283 27.97 -2.84 -4.07
N LYS A 284 27.88 -1.62 -4.61
CA LYS A 284 27.03 -0.53 -4.13
C LYS A 284 27.12 -0.29 -2.62
N THR A 285 28.32 -0.41 -2.07
CA THR A 285 28.56 -0.31 -0.63
C THR A 285 28.31 1.11 -0.16
N SER A 286 27.43 1.27 0.82
CA SER A 286 27.24 2.54 1.53
C SER A 286 28.11 2.52 2.77
N TYR A 287 29.03 3.47 2.90
CA TYR A 287 29.81 3.66 4.10
C TYR A 287 29.01 4.43 5.15
N LYS A 288 29.23 4.11 6.43
CA LYS A 288 28.56 4.79 7.54
C LYS A 288 29.35 6.01 8.02
N SER A 289 30.64 6.05 7.75
CA SER A 289 31.51 7.16 8.14
C SER A 289 32.57 7.46 7.09
N PHE A 290 33.19 8.65 7.19
CA PHE A 290 34.33 9.05 6.41
C PHE A 290 35.51 8.07 6.58
N ASP A 291 35.80 7.66 7.81
CA ASP A 291 36.94 6.79 8.12
C ASP A 291 36.84 5.41 7.48
N GLU A 292 35.63 4.84 7.41
CA GLU A 292 35.38 3.60 6.69
C GLU A 292 35.69 3.74 5.20
N ALA A 293 35.18 4.79 4.55
CA ALA A 293 35.43 5.04 3.14
C ALA A 293 36.93 5.34 2.85
N LYS A 294 37.58 6.07 3.73
CA LYS A 294 39.02 6.38 3.66
C LYS A 294 39.87 5.11 3.78
N GLN A 295 39.56 4.25 4.73
CA GLN A 295 40.25 2.99 4.93
C GLN A 295 40.11 2.05 3.73
N ALA A 296 38.95 2.09 3.07
CA ALA A 296 38.70 1.32 1.85
C ALA A 296 39.38 1.92 0.60
N GLY A 297 39.85 3.18 0.65
CA GLY A 297 40.37 3.89 -0.51
C GLY A 297 39.32 4.35 -1.51
N ASP A 298 38.07 4.48 -1.05
CA ASP A 298 36.92 4.74 -1.90
C ASP A 298 36.46 6.20 -1.87
N ILE A 299 37.37 7.15 -1.65
CA ILE A 299 37.09 8.57 -1.69
C ILE A 299 37.71 9.20 -2.94
N GLU A 300 36.94 10.01 -3.62
CA GLU A 300 37.32 10.84 -4.76
C GLU A 300 37.20 12.31 -4.39
N TRP A 301 38.34 13.02 -4.34
CA TRP A 301 38.44 14.45 -4.05
C TRP A 301 38.56 15.28 -5.32
N ALA A 302 38.41 16.60 -5.20
CA ALA A 302 38.76 17.56 -6.22
C ALA A 302 40.12 17.22 -6.86
N GLY A 303 40.17 17.16 -8.20
CA GLY A 303 41.34 16.75 -8.96
C GLY A 303 41.43 15.25 -9.29
N ALA A 304 40.47 14.43 -8.89
CA ALA A 304 40.31 13.08 -9.41
C ALA A 304 40.15 13.09 -10.93
N ALA A 305 40.77 12.09 -11.61
CA ALA A 305 40.67 12.01 -13.08
C ALA A 305 39.25 11.70 -13.58
N GLU A 306 38.47 11.02 -12.76
CA GLU A 306 37.09 10.64 -13.02
C GLU A 306 36.33 10.54 -11.69
N PHE A 307 35.03 10.88 -11.71
CA PHE A 307 34.14 10.70 -10.57
C PHE A 307 33.11 9.63 -10.88
N THR A 308 32.98 8.66 -9.96
CA THR A 308 32.02 7.55 -10.06
C THR A 308 30.91 7.61 -9.01
N GLY A 309 31.05 8.47 -7.99
CA GLY A 309 30.10 8.60 -6.90
C GLY A 309 28.82 9.35 -7.27
N TYR A 310 27.65 8.76 -6.94
CA TYR A 310 26.35 9.38 -7.24
C TYR A 310 25.40 9.50 -6.04
N SER A 311 25.61 8.77 -4.95
CA SER A 311 24.67 8.71 -3.83
C SER A 311 25.19 9.30 -2.52
N GLN A 312 26.50 9.56 -2.44
CA GLN A 312 27.15 10.11 -1.24
C GLN A 312 28.18 11.14 -1.67
N VAL A 313 27.98 12.38 -1.22
CA VAL A 313 28.87 13.49 -1.51
C VAL A 313 29.40 14.10 -0.22
N PHE A 314 30.61 14.64 -0.26
CA PHE A 314 31.18 15.44 0.83
C PHE A 314 30.93 16.90 0.56
N ILE A 315 30.50 17.63 1.60
CA ILE A 315 30.41 19.08 1.57
C ILE A 315 31.29 19.68 2.68
N ALA A 316 31.86 20.84 2.40
CA ALA A 316 32.73 21.57 3.31
C ALA A 316 32.49 23.08 3.26
N ASP A 317 32.99 23.83 4.24
CA ASP A 317 32.92 25.30 4.23
C ASP A 317 33.93 25.94 3.26
N ASN A 318 34.95 25.19 2.81
CA ASN A 318 35.92 25.61 1.81
C ASN A 318 35.81 24.67 0.58
N ALA A 319 35.71 25.25 -0.61
CA ALA A 319 35.57 24.51 -1.88
C ALA A 319 36.82 23.64 -2.22
N GLU A 320 37.97 23.91 -1.62
CA GLU A 320 39.22 23.16 -1.81
C GLU A 320 39.54 22.21 -0.65
N GLU A 321 38.60 21.98 0.27
CA GLU A 321 38.83 21.13 1.44
C GLU A 321 38.98 19.66 1.04
N THR A 322 39.98 19.01 1.60
CA THR A 322 40.27 17.55 1.44
C THR A 322 40.44 16.82 2.77
N ASP A 323 40.35 17.57 3.88
CA ASP A 323 40.35 16.98 5.22
C ASP A 323 38.93 16.52 5.58
N GLY A 324 38.71 15.24 5.54
CA GLY A 324 37.40 14.66 5.83
C GLY A 324 36.84 14.97 7.22
N SER A 325 37.70 15.29 8.20
CA SER A 325 37.29 15.71 9.54
C SER A 325 36.54 17.08 9.54
N LYS A 326 36.73 17.85 8.47
CA LYS A 326 36.05 19.13 8.24
C LYS A 326 34.92 19.04 7.21
N CYS A 327 34.58 17.82 6.78
CA CYS A 327 33.56 17.59 5.78
C CYS A 327 32.35 16.87 6.40
N LEU A 328 31.16 17.23 5.92
CA LEU A 328 29.93 16.51 6.23
C LEU A 328 29.64 15.55 5.07
N LEU A 329 29.46 14.26 5.39
CA LEU A 329 29.01 13.27 4.42
C LEU A 329 27.49 13.37 4.26
N VAL A 330 27.04 13.74 3.06
CA VAL A 330 25.64 13.82 2.70
C VAL A 330 25.24 12.57 1.92
N LYS A 331 24.33 11.77 2.50
CA LYS A 331 23.73 10.63 1.81
C LYS A 331 22.43 11.07 1.14
N LEU A 332 22.37 10.92 -0.16
CA LEU A 332 21.21 11.23 -0.99
C LEU A 332 20.37 9.97 -1.10
N ASN A 333 19.25 9.92 -0.36
CA ASN A 333 18.32 8.78 -0.35
C ASN A 333 17.51 8.70 -1.66
N ASP A 334 16.79 7.59 -1.87
CA ASP A 334 15.96 7.34 -3.07
C ASP A 334 14.54 7.94 -2.98
N THR A 335 14.27 8.88 -2.06
CA THR A 335 13.03 9.66 -2.06
C THR A 335 13.00 10.67 -3.21
N ASP A 336 11.83 11.07 -3.70
CA ASP A 336 11.73 11.96 -4.86
C ASP A 336 12.45 13.30 -4.64
N ALA A 337 12.34 13.90 -3.45
CA ALA A 337 13.07 15.11 -3.08
C ALA A 337 14.60 14.88 -3.06
N ALA A 338 15.04 13.76 -2.49
CA ALA A 338 16.45 13.41 -2.45
C ALA A 338 17.00 12.96 -3.81
N LYS A 339 16.15 12.43 -4.70
CA LYS A 339 16.52 12.12 -6.08
C LYS A 339 16.84 13.39 -6.86
N SER A 340 16.03 14.44 -6.73
CA SER A 340 16.29 15.76 -7.34
C SER A 340 17.62 16.32 -6.88
N LEU A 341 17.91 16.28 -5.57
CA LEU A 341 19.20 16.71 -5.02
C LEU A 341 20.34 15.82 -5.52
N ARG A 342 20.16 14.50 -5.57
CA ARG A 342 21.15 13.57 -6.11
C ARG A 342 21.50 13.87 -7.56
N ASP A 343 20.48 14.07 -8.40
CA ASP A 343 20.68 14.37 -9.82
C ASP A 343 21.36 15.73 -10.03
N ALA A 344 21.18 16.68 -9.11
CA ALA A 344 21.84 17.98 -9.11
C ALA A 344 23.27 17.97 -8.54
N ALA A 345 23.55 17.12 -7.53
CA ALA A 345 24.80 17.13 -6.78
C ALA A 345 25.74 15.95 -7.08
N LYS A 346 25.28 14.88 -7.76
CA LYS A 346 26.12 13.74 -8.11
C LYS A 346 27.33 14.17 -8.93
N LEU A 347 28.47 13.57 -8.64
CA LEU A 347 29.74 13.85 -9.37
C LEU A 347 29.96 12.86 -10.51
N GLU A 348 29.27 11.73 -10.55
CA GLU A 348 29.37 10.77 -11.66
C GLU A 348 29.11 11.47 -13.01
N GLY A 349 30.14 11.52 -13.86
CA GLY A 349 30.10 12.20 -15.15
C GLY A 349 30.02 13.73 -15.08
N HIS A 350 30.15 14.34 -13.91
CA HIS A 350 29.99 15.79 -13.68
C HIS A 350 31.11 16.40 -12.81
N PRO A 351 32.39 16.32 -13.25
CA PRO A 351 33.51 16.86 -12.48
C PRO A 351 33.42 18.38 -12.26
N GLU A 352 32.70 19.10 -13.13
CA GLU A 352 32.47 20.56 -13.05
C GLU A 352 31.64 20.99 -11.81
N ARG A 353 31.04 20.03 -11.10
CA ARG A 353 30.24 20.28 -9.89
C ARG A 353 31.10 20.40 -8.62
N ILE A 354 32.36 20.05 -8.68
CA ILE A 354 33.29 20.34 -7.59
C ILE A 354 33.35 21.85 -7.36
N GLY A 355 33.26 22.25 -6.09
CA GLY A 355 33.18 23.66 -5.69
C GLY A 355 31.80 24.28 -5.80
N MET A 356 30.78 23.54 -6.31
CA MET A 356 29.41 24.02 -6.37
C MET A 356 28.84 24.19 -4.94
N THR A 357 28.19 25.33 -4.71
CA THR A 357 27.45 25.57 -3.45
C THR A 357 26.16 24.74 -3.45
N VAL A 358 25.93 24.02 -2.35
CA VAL A 358 24.70 23.30 -2.10
C VAL A 358 24.09 23.67 -0.76
N TYR A 359 22.78 23.60 -0.69
CA TYR A 359 21.99 23.75 0.51
C TYR A 359 21.28 22.41 0.77
N VAL A 360 21.46 21.88 1.96
CA VAL A 360 20.91 20.56 2.33
C VAL A 360 20.14 20.69 3.62
N ASN A 361 18.91 20.19 3.64
CA ASN A 361 18.15 19.99 4.87
C ASN A 361 18.02 18.49 5.15
N GLY A 362 18.36 18.06 6.33
CA GLY A 362 18.38 16.66 6.65
C GLY A 362 18.57 16.32 8.12
N LEU A 363 18.42 15.02 8.41
CA LEU A 363 18.60 14.44 9.74
C LEU A 363 20.05 13.99 9.90
N LYS A 364 20.72 14.44 11.00
CA LYS A 364 22.05 13.92 11.34
C LYS A 364 21.95 12.48 11.83
N LYS A 365 22.73 11.62 11.20
CA LYS A 365 22.91 10.21 11.62
C LYS A 365 24.35 10.01 12.07
N SER A 366 24.52 9.09 12.99
CA SER A 366 25.85 8.64 13.48
C SER A 366 26.64 7.96 12.38
#